data_0a03204e49b95f2442e3b0b9572f339c
#
_entry.id   0a03204e49b95f2442e3b0b9572f339c
#
_cell.length_a   1.000
_cell.length_b   1.000
_cell.length_c   1.000
_cell.angle_alpha   90.00
_cell.angle_beta   90.00
_cell.angle_gamma   90.00
#
_symmetry.space_group_name_H-M   'P 1'
#
loop_
_entity.id
_entity.type
_entity.pdbx_description
1 polymer ?
#
loop_
_entity_poly.entity_id
_entity_poly.type
_entity_poly.pdbx_seq_one_letter_code
_entity_poly.pdbx_strand_id
1 'polypeptide(L)'
;MKKSKRTKSTLPAAGRKLYCHCGRPAVLRDAKEVCRTHREGEMAYVCSGYPACDSFVLAHPDTLEPMGSLAGPELRKLRFEAHRQFGQLHKAGIMTKRQSYQWLAQVVHAPMSHAHIGHLGEYYCKEVIRESKELLQKNQLPEKGTHKDKGGIQNVGAYTARAGAS
;
A
#
# COMPACT_ATOMS: atom_id res chain seq x y z
N MET A 1 -14.01 1.49 -40.43
CA MET A 1 -12.85 0.61 -40.19
C MET A 1 -12.57 0.55 -38.70
N LYS A 2 -12.91 -0.54 -38.01
CA LYS A 2 -12.67 -0.73 -36.57
C LYS A 2 -11.22 -1.19 -36.37
N LYS A 3 -10.40 -0.38 -35.70
CA LYS A 3 -9.02 -0.75 -35.32
C LYS A 3 -9.09 -1.87 -34.28
N SER A 4 -8.67 -3.07 -34.67
CA SER A 4 -8.45 -4.21 -33.77
C SER A 4 -7.41 -3.85 -32.73
N LYS A 5 -7.78 -3.86 -31.45
CA LYS A 5 -6.83 -3.77 -30.33
C LYS A 5 -6.05 -5.09 -30.29
N ARG A 6 -4.80 -5.03 -30.69
CA ARG A 6 -3.82 -6.09 -30.51
C ARG A 6 -3.68 -6.38 -29.02
N THR A 7 -4.21 -7.51 -28.57
CA THR A 7 -3.93 -8.09 -27.28
C THR A 7 -2.44 -8.43 -27.22
N LYS A 8 -1.65 -7.63 -26.51
CA LYS A 8 -0.29 -8.01 -26.15
C LYS A 8 -0.41 -9.18 -25.16
N SER A 9 -0.12 -10.37 -25.61
CA SER A 9 0.16 -11.52 -24.76
C SER A 9 1.44 -11.20 -23.99
N THR A 10 1.29 -10.68 -22.80
CA THR A 10 2.43 -10.46 -21.90
C THR A 10 2.57 -11.73 -21.06
N LEU A 11 3.40 -12.65 -21.55
CA LEU A 11 3.98 -13.67 -20.67
C LEU A 11 4.65 -12.94 -19.49
N PRO A 12 4.54 -13.45 -18.25
CA PRO A 12 5.22 -12.85 -17.11
C PRO A 12 6.70 -12.73 -17.45
N ALA A 13 7.30 -11.59 -17.13
CA ALA A 13 8.72 -11.35 -17.35
C ALA A 13 9.48 -12.50 -16.71
N ALA A 14 9.94 -13.44 -17.52
CA ALA A 14 10.68 -14.61 -17.07
C ALA A 14 11.96 -14.13 -16.41
N GLY A 15 12.05 -14.25 -15.06
CA GLY A 15 13.33 -14.06 -14.40
C GLY A 15 13.33 -13.65 -12.94
N ARG A 16 12.33 -12.98 -12.42
CA ARG A 16 12.39 -12.59 -11.00
C ARG A 16 11.73 -13.64 -10.11
N LYS A 17 12.54 -14.57 -9.59
CA LYS A 17 12.07 -15.54 -8.58
C LYS A 17 11.64 -14.78 -7.32
N LEU A 18 10.37 -14.86 -6.97
CA LEU A 18 9.81 -14.29 -5.75
C LEU A 18 9.93 -15.35 -4.64
N TYR A 19 10.47 -14.95 -3.50
CA TYR A 19 10.64 -15.83 -2.35
C TYR A 19 9.77 -15.37 -1.18
N CYS A 20 9.24 -16.34 -0.44
CA CYS A 20 8.59 -16.12 0.83
C CYS A 20 9.63 -15.87 1.94
N HIS A 21 9.23 -15.18 3.02
CA HIS A 21 10.07 -15.01 4.20
C HIS A 21 10.52 -16.33 4.84
N CYS A 22 9.81 -17.44 4.61
CA CYS A 22 10.22 -18.78 5.04
C CYS A 22 11.31 -19.41 4.15
N GLY A 23 11.85 -18.68 3.17
CA GLY A 23 12.89 -19.13 2.24
C GLY A 23 12.39 -19.92 1.03
N ARG A 24 11.12 -20.32 0.97
CA ARG A 24 10.56 -21.08 -0.14
C ARG A 24 10.18 -20.18 -1.32
N PRO A 25 10.28 -20.67 -2.57
CA PRO A 25 9.82 -19.93 -3.74
C PRO A 25 8.31 -19.75 -3.73
N ALA A 26 7.85 -18.67 -4.36
CA ALA A 26 6.44 -18.45 -4.64
C ALA A 26 6.05 -19.03 -6.00
N VAL A 27 4.81 -19.52 -6.10
CA VAL A 27 4.21 -20.09 -7.31
C VAL A 27 2.98 -19.28 -7.65
N LEU A 28 2.81 -18.94 -8.93
CA LEU A 28 1.62 -18.27 -9.43
C LEU A 28 0.44 -19.24 -9.48
N ARG A 29 -0.67 -18.91 -8.82
CA ARG A 29 -1.89 -19.74 -8.75
C ARG A 29 -3.13 -18.86 -8.89
N ASP A 30 -4.27 -19.48 -9.14
CA ASP A 30 -5.57 -18.80 -9.08
C ASP A 30 -5.82 -18.33 -7.63
N ALA A 31 -6.21 -17.05 -7.49
CA ALA A 31 -6.42 -16.42 -6.19
C ALA A 31 -7.53 -17.10 -5.38
N LYS A 32 -8.48 -17.78 -6.04
CA LYS A 32 -9.55 -18.54 -5.36
C LYS A 32 -9.05 -19.63 -4.42
N GLU A 33 -7.84 -20.15 -4.65
CA GLU A 33 -7.25 -21.20 -3.81
C GLU A 33 -6.85 -20.71 -2.42
N VAL A 34 -6.56 -19.40 -2.28
CA VAL A 34 -5.98 -18.82 -1.06
C VAL A 34 -6.72 -17.57 -0.54
N CYS A 35 -7.53 -16.93 -1.37
CA CYS A 35 -8.22 -15.69 -1.04
C CYS A 35 -9.74 -15.85 -1.14
N ARG A 36 -10.46 -15.69 -0.03
CA ARG A 36 -11.94 -15.80 -0.02
C ARG A 36 -12.63 -14.68 -0.82
N THR A 37 -12.03 -13.50 -0.82
CA THR A 37 -12.53 -12.31 -1.53
C THR A 37 -11.70 -12.06 -2.77
N HIS A 38 -11.77 -12.94 -3.75
CA HIS A 38 -11.10 -12.84 -5.04
C HIS A 38 -12.07 -12.39 -6.13
N ARG A 39 -11.54 -11.86 -7.23
CA ARG A 39 -12.27 -11.61 -8.47
C ARG A 39 -12.05 -12.80 -9.41
N GLU A 40 -12.98 -13.03 -10.32
CA GLU A 40 -12.82 -14.05 -11.35
C GLU A 40 -11.56 -13.78 -12.20
N GLY A 41 -10.72 -14.80 -12.38
CA GLY A 41 -9.46 -14.70 -13.13
C GLY A 41 -8.32 -13.97 -12.39
N GLU A 42 -8.51 -13.60 -11.12
CA GLU A 42 -7.44 -12.99 -10.32
C GLU A 42 -6.39 -14.03 -9.94
N MET A 43 -5.11 -13.66 -10.08
CA MET A 43 -3.97 -14.52 -9.79
C MET A 43 -3.23 -14.07 -8.53
N ALA A 44 -2.58 -15.01 -7.85
CA ALA A 44 -1.77 -14.77 -6.67
C ALA A 44 -0.44 -15.51 -6.73
N TYR A 45 0.62 -14.90 -6.22
CA TYR A 45 1.86 -15.59 -5.90
C TYR A 45 1.75 -16.17 -4.50
N VAL A 46 1.76 -17.50 -4.41
CA VAL A 46 1.55 -18.27 -3.19
C VAL A 46 2.83 -18.99 -2.81
N CYS A 47 3.18 -18.97 -1.52
CA CYS A 47 4.31 -19.75 -1.02
C CYS A 47 4.17 -21.23 -1.41
N SER A 48 5.23 -21.84 -1.93
CA SER A 48 5.20 -23.28 -2.27
C SER A 48 4.99 -24.20 -1.06
N GLY A 49 5.12 -23.67 0.15
CA GLY A 49 4.82 -24.37 1.39
C GLY A 49 3.37 -24.30 1.86
N TYR A 50 2.48 -23.69 1.04
CA TYR A 50 1.05 -23.68 1.35
C TYR A 50 0.48 -25.11 1.42
N PRO A 51 -0.43 -25.44 2.35
CA PRO A 51 -1.08 -24.55 3.33
C PRO A 51 -0.30 -24.32 4.63
N ALA A 52 0.80 -25.03 4.89
CA ALA A 52 1.57 -24.88 6.13
C ALA A 52 2.17 -23.46 6.28
N CYS A 53 2.52 -22.81 5.16
CA CYS A 53 2.89 -21.41 5.11
C CYS A 53 1.83 -20.63 4.30
N ASP A 54 0.88 -20.01 5.00
CA ASP A 54 -0.20 -19.20 4.39
C ASP A 54 0.30 -17.79 4.04
N SER A 55 1.34 -17.72 3.21
CA SER A 55 1.84 -16.44 2.69
C SER A 55 1.57 -16.33 1.20
N PHE A 56 0.92 -15.23 0.80
CA PHE A 56 0.67 -14.93 -0.60
C PHE A 56 0.62 -13.42 -0.86
N VAL A 57 0.63 -13.04 -2.11
CA VAL A 57 0.36 -11.68 -2.61
C VAL A 57 -0.38 -11.77 -3.93
N LEU A 58 -1.35 -10.89 -4.15
CA LEU A 58 -2.08 -10.81 -5.41
C LEU A 58 -1.17 -10.29 -6.54
N ALA A 59 -1.47 -10.69 -7.77
CA ALA A 59 -0.82 -10.20 -8.97
C ALA A 59 -1.65 -9.11 -9.64
N HIS A 60 -0.99 -8.19 -10.33
CA HIS A 60 -1.67 -7.22 -11.18
C HIS A 60 -2.37 -7.94 -12.34
N PRO A 61 -3.65 -7.63 -12.64
CA PRO A 61 -4.42 -8.37 -13.63
C PRO A 61 -3.84 -8.25 -15.05
N ASP A 62 -3.21 -7.11 -15.37
CA ASP A 62 -2.72 -6.84 -16.71
C ASP A 62 -1.28 -7.33 -16.95
N THR A 63 -0.44 -7.28 -15.92
CA THR A 63 1.01 -7.56 -16.04
C THR A 63 1.44 -8.85 -15.35
N LEU A 64 0.59 -9.39 -14.49
CA LEU A 64 0.90 -10.51 -13.58
C LEU A 64 2.11 -10.23 -12.65
N GLU A 65 2.52 -8.98 -12.53
CA GLU A 65 3.53 -8.61 -11.52
C GLU A 65 2.93 -8.65 -10.11
N PRO A 66 3.71 -9.04 -9.09
CA PRO A 66 3.20 -9.06 -7.72
C PRO A 66 2.89 -7.64 -7.22
N MET A 67 1.76 -7.46 -6.57
CA MET A 67 1.35 -6.18 -5.97
C MET A 67 2.15 -5.81 -4.71
N GLY A 68 3.14 -6.62 -4.35
CA GLY A 68 3.97 -6.42 -3.19
C GLY A 68 4.80 -7.66 -2.86
N SER A 69 5.28 -7.77 -1.62
CA SER A 69 5.92 -8.99 -1.11
C SER A 69 4.91 -9.95 -0.50
N LEU A 70 5.22 -11.26 -0.50
CA LEU A 70 4.37 -12.24 0.16
C LEU A 70 4.17 -11.88 1.64
N ALA A 71 2.96 -12.07 2.11
CA ALA A 71 2.59 -11.76 3.48
C ALA A 71 1.71 -12.87 4.07
N GLY A 72 1.97 -13.23 5.31
CA GLY A 72 1.10 -14.09 6.10
C GLY A 72 -0.20 -13.35 6.52
N PRO A 73 -1.16 -14.07 7.14
CA PRO A 73 -2.49 -13.52 7.43
C PRO A 73 -2.46 -12.21 8.21
N GLU A 74 -1.64 -12.12 9.25
CA GLU A 74 -1.58 -10.93 10.13
C GLU A 74 -1.00 -9.72 9.39
N LEU A 75 0.06 -9.91 8.62
CA LEU A 75 0.64 -8.81 7.85
C LEU A 75 -0.30 -8.36 6.71
N ARG A 76 -1.06 -9.28 6.10
CA ARG A 76 -2.10 -8.92 5.12
C ARG A 76 -3.19 -8.04 5.73
N LYS A 77 -3.65 -8.38 6.95
CA LYS A 77 -4.62 -7.53 7.70
C LYS A 77 -4.06 -6.14 7.98
N LEU A 78 -2.81 -6.05 8.43
CA LEU A 78 -2.15 -4.76 8.68
C LEU A 78 -1.99 -3.93 7.41
N ARG A 79 -1.57 -4.53 6.30
CA ARG A 79 -1.48 -3.83 5.01
C ARG A 79 -2.84 -3.34 4.53
N PHE A 80 -3.88 -4.14 4.68
CA PHE A 80 -5.25 -3.73 4.34
C PHE A 80 -5.68 -2.52 5.18
N GLU A 81 -5.47 -2.56 6.50
CA GLU A 81 -5.80 -1.44 7.38
C GLU A 81 -4.96 -0.20 7.06
N ALA A 82 -3.66 -0.35 6.80
CA ALA A 82 -2.79 0.75 6.38
C ALA A 82 -3.30 1.40 5.08
N HIS A 83 -3.67 0.61 4.08
CA HIS A 83 -4.28 1.12 2.84
C HIS A 83 -5.58 1.86 3.10
N ARG A 84 -6.42 1.33 3.99
CA ARG A 84 -7.70 1.95 4.35
C ARG A 84 -7.51 3.32 4.98
N GLN A 85 -6.64 3.43 5.99
CA GLN A 85 -6.36 4.69 6.69
C GLN A 85 -5.66 5.69 5.79
N PHE A 86 -4.62 5.26 5.07
CA PHE A 86 -3.92 6.08 4.09
C PHE A 86 -4.86 6.64 3.02
N GLY A 87 -5.77 5.81 2.49
CA GLY A 87 -6.75 6.22 1.50
C GLY A 87 -7.72 7.29 1.99
N GLN A 88 -8.00 7.35 3.30
CA GLN A 88 -8.87 8.37 3.88
C GLN A 88 -8.24 9.77 3.81
N LEU A 89 -6.91 9.91 3.90
CA LEU A 89 -6.23 11.21 3.81
C LEU A 89 -6.57 11.94 2.50
N HIS A 90 -6.60 11.21 1.41
CA HIS A 90 -7.00 11.75 0.11
C HIS A 90 -8.52 11.94 0.00
N LYS A 91 -9.31 10.97 0.43
CA LYS A 91 -10.78 11.03 0.36
C LYS A 91 -11.37 12.17 1.20
N ALA A 92 -10.77 12.45 2.35
CA ALA A 92 -11.15 13.55 3.23
C ALA A 92 -10.63 14.93 2.74
N GLY A 93 -9.92 14.99 1.62
CA GLY A 93 -9.38 16.24 1.07
C GLY A 93 -8.22 16.83 1.87
N ILE A 94 -7.67 16.10 2.84
CA ILE A 94 -6.52 16.58 3.67
C ILE A 94 -5.27 16.72 2.82
N MET A 95 -5.08 15.80 1.87
CA MET A 95 -3.95 15.77 0.95
C MET A 95 -4.40 15.38 -0.45
N THR A 96 -3.74 15.93 -1.46
CA THR A 96 -3.84 15.39 -2.82
C THR A 96 -3.20 14.01 -2.88
N LYS A 97 -3.53 13.21 -3.89
CA LYS A 97 -2.94 11.87 -4.08
C LYS A 97 -1.40 11.92 -4.09
N ARG A 98 -0.82 12.92 -4.78
CA ARG A 98 0.64 13.10 -4.83
C ARG A 98 1.23 13.41 -3.46
N GLN A 99 0.62 14.32 -2.72
CA GLN A 99 1.06 14.67 -1.36
C GLN A 99 0.97 13.48 -0.40
N SER A 100 -0.08 12.65 -0.52
CA SER A 100 -0.21 11.43 0.29
C SER A 100 0.97 10.46 0.07
N TYR A 101 1.39 10.26 -1.18
CA TYR A 101 2.56 9.41 -1.46
C TYR A 101 3.89 10.04 -1.01
N GLN A 102 4.04 11.36 -1.10
CA GLN A 102 5.20 12.05 -0.53
C GLN A 102 5.25 11.90 0.99
N TRP A 103 4.11 12.06 1.66
CA TRP A 103 3.98 11.83 3.09
C TRP A 103 4.28 10.37 3.46
N LEU A 104 3.74 9.40 2.72
CA LEU A 104 4.06 7.98 2.95
C LEU A 104 5.56 7.72 2.87
N ALA A 105 6.24 8.27 1.87
CA ALA A 105 7.69 8.15 1.71
C ALA A 105 8.46 8.69 2.93
N GLN A 106 7.99 9.77 3.53
CA GLN A 106 8.57 10.32 4.77
C GLN A 106 8.34 9.41 5.96
N VAL A 107 7.10 8.92 6.15
CA VAL A 107 6.75 8.00 7.26
C VAL A 107 7.56 6.71 7.22
N VAL A 108 7.78 6.16 6.03
CA VAL A 108 8.52 4.89 5.88
C VAL A 108 10.02 5.10 5.66
N HIS A 109 10.50 6.35 5.66
CA HIS A 109 11.91 6.71 5.42
C HIS A 109 12.49 6.09 4.13
N ALA A 110 11.71 6.11 3.05
CA ALA A 110 12.10 5.53 1.77
C ALA A 110 11.83 6.50 0.62
N PRO A 111 12.55 6.38 -0.51
CA PRO A 111 12.21 7.12 -1.73
C PRO A 111 10.78 6.81 -2.19
N MET A 112 10.11 7.79 -2.81
CA MET A 112 8.72 7.62 -3.31
C MET A 112 8.53 6.38 -4.19
N SER A 113 9.54 6.01 -4.98
CA SER A 113 9.52 4.82 -5.83
C SER A 113 9.47 3.49 -5.06
N HIS A 114 9.83 3.51 -3.77
CA HIS A 114 9.82 2.33 -2.89
C HIS A 114 8.76 2.42 -1.78
N ALA A 115 8.08 3.55 -1.66
CA ALA A 115 7.06 3.78 -0.64
C ALA A 115 5.70 3.17 -1.06
N HIS A 116 5.62 1.86 -1.07
CA HIS A 116 4.41 1.11 -1.40
C HIS A 116 3.98 0.23 -0.23
N ILE A 117 2.75 0.39 0.24
CA ILE A 117 2.21 -0.35 1.39
C ILE A 117 2.30 -1.87 1.19
N GLY A 118 2.15 -2.36 -0.04
CA GLY A 118 2.30 -3.77 -0.39
C GLY A 118 3.68 -4.39 -0.10
N HIS A 119 4.70 -3.58 0.16
CA HIS A 119 6.06 -4.03 0.53
C HIS A 119 6.40 -3.79 2.00
N LEU A 120 5.55 -3.06 2.74
CA LEU A 120 5.83 -2.72 4.13
C LEU A 120 5.73 -3.96 5.04
N GLY A 121 6.65 -4.03 5.99
CA GLY A 121 6.58 -4.94 7.13
C GLY A 121 5.60 -4.44 8.20
N GLU A 122 5.45 -5.23 9.25
CA GLU A 122 4.50 -4.98 10.35
C GLU A 122 4.70 -3.62 11.01
N TYR A 123 5.94 -3.27 11.34
CA TYR A 123 6.28 -2.01 11.98
C TYR A 123 5.77 -0.81 11.16
N TYR A 124 6.16 -0.71 9.91
CA TYR A 124 5.77 0.43 9.08
C TYR A 124 4.27 0.46 8.77
N CYS A 125 3.61 -0.69 8.66
CA CYS A 125 2.14 -0.70 8.55
C CYS A 125 1.48 -0.07 9.78
N LYS A 126 1.96 -0.40 10.99
CA LYS A 126 1.47 0.19 12.24
C LYS A 126 1.73 1.70 12.31
N GLU A 127 2.92 2.15 11.89
CA GLU A 127 3.26 3.57 11.82
C GLU A 127 2.34 4.33 10.84
N VAL A 128 2.15 3.82 9.63
CA VAL A 128 1.24 4.43 8.65
C VAL A 128 -0.19 4.51 9.20
N ILE A 129 -0.67 3.48 9.88
CA ILE A 129 -2.00 3.47 10.50
C ILE A 129 -2.09 4.55 11.59
N ARG A 130 -1.11 4.63 12.47
CA ARG A 130 -1.07 5.58 13.58
C ARG A 130 -1.06 7.01 13.08
N GLU A 131 -0.09 7.34 12.25
CA GLU A 131 0.09 8.69 11.69
C GLU A 131 -1.11 9.15 10.85
N SER A 132 -1.69 8.23 10.04
CA SER A 132 -2.89 8.54 9.27
C SER A 132 -4.07 8.89 10.18
N LYS A 133 -4.30 8.13 11.26
CA LYS A 133 -5.37 8.39 12.23
C LYS A 133 -5.18 9.73 12.94
N GLU A 134 -3.96 10.04 13.36
CA GLU A 134 -3.65 11.32 14.00
C GLU A 134 -3.95 12.51 13.08
N LEU A 135 -3.54 12.42 11.81
CA LEU A 135 -3.83 13.45 10.82
C LEU A 135 -5.34 13.60 10.56
N LEU A 136 -6.07 12.49 10.45
CA LEU A 136 -7.52 12.49 10.28
C LEU A 136 -8.21 13.17 11.48
N GLN A 137 -7.81 12.83 12.70
CA GLN A 137 -8.35 13.43 13.93
C GLN A 137 -8.08 14.93 14.03
N LYS A 138 -6.84 15.36 13.76
CA LYS A 138 -6.48 16.79 13.77
C LYS A 138 -7.30 17.63 12.79
N ASN A 139 -7.65 17.07 11.65
CA ASN A 139 -8.42 17.77 10.63
C ASN A 139 -9.95 17.63 10.78
N GLN A 140 -10.43 16.76 11.68
CA GLN A 140 -11.85 16.61 12.02
C GLN A 140 -12.27 17.48 13.21
N LEU A 141 -11.33 17.99 14.00
CA LEU A 141 -11.62 18.93 15.08
C LEU A 141 -11.93 20.30 14.48
N PRO A 142 -13.13 20.90 14.69
CA PRO A 142 -13.37 22.28 14.30
C PRO A 142 -12.38 23.16 15.02
N GLU A 143 -11.67 24.00 14.29
CA GLU A 143 -10.84 25.03 14.88
C GLU A 143 -11.69 25.84 15.86
N LYS A 144 -11.38 25.73 17.15
CA LYS A 144 -11.95 26.63 18.16
C LYS A 144 -11.41 28.04 17.85
N GLY A 145 -12.24 28.79 17.16
CA GLY A 145 -12.23 30.22 16.95
C GLY A 145 -10.90 30.96 17.03
N THR A 146 -10.39 31.33 15.88
CA THR A 146 -9.65 32.57 15.74
C THR A 146 -10.07 33.28 14.46
N HIS A 147 -10.33 34.53 14.58
CA HIS A 147 -10.74 35.58 13.68
C HIS A 147 -10.40 35.41 12.17
N LYS A 148 -11.40 35.80 11.36
CA LYS A 148 -11.25 36.07 9.93
C LYS A 148 -10.09 37.02 9.71
N ASP A 149 -9.08 36.57 8.95
CA ASP A 149 -8.30 37.44 8.09
C ASP A 149 -8.17 36.77 6.73
N LYS A 150 -8.54 37.56 5.73
CA LYS A 150 -8.46 37.27 4.31
C LYS A 150 -6.99 37.25 3.89
N GLY A 151 -6.58 36.19 3.22
CA GLY A 151 -5.42 36.28 2.34
C GLY A 151 -4.25 35.41 2.78
N GLY A 152 -3.83 34.57 1.87
CA GLY A 152 -2.50 33.95 1.92
C GLY A 152 -2.53 32.42 1.89
N ILE A 153 -2.07 31.96 0.77
CA ILE A 153 -1.69 30.54 0.57
C ILE A 153 -0.68 30.19 1.65
N GLN A 154 -1.09 29.42 2.67
CA GLN A 154 -0.15 28.92 3.65
C GLN A 154 0.53 27.67 3.12
N ASN A 155 1.81 27.85 2.84
CA ASN A 155 2.80 26.81 2.70
C ASN A 155 2.66 25.82 3.86
N VAL A 156 2.37 24.56 3.54
CA VAL A 156 2.35 23.49 4.53
C VAL A 156 3.80 23.28 4.98
N GLY A 157 4.15 23.93 6.09
CA GLY A 157 5.46 23.86 6.70
C GLY A 157 5.86 22.42 7.02
N ALA A 158 7.13 22.18 6.84
CA ALA A 158 7.84 20.93 7.06
C ALA A 158 7.36 20.19 8.33
N TYR A 159 6.89 18.96 8.12
CA TYR A 159 6.68 17.99 9.20
C TYR A 159 8.06 17.56 9.70
N THR A 160 8.53 18.17 10.78
CA THR A 160 9.76 17.75 11.44
C THR A 160 9.45 16.51 12.28
N ALA A 161 9.96 15.35 11.85
CA ALA A 161 9.97 14.16 12.67
C ALA A 161 10.71 14.43 13.97
N ARG A 162 10.04 14.31 15.12
CA ARG A 162 10.70 14.29 16.42
C ARG A 162 11.52 13.01 16.53
N ALA A 163 12.83 13.13 16.42
CA ALA A 163 13.75 12.11 16.90
C ALA A 163 13.57 12.01 18.42
N GLY A 164 13.07 10.88 18.92
CA GLY A 164 13.06 10.56 20.33
C GLY A 164 14.48 10.27 20.78
N ALA A 165 14.99 11.10 21.68
CA ALA A 165 16.23 10.84 22.40
C ALA A 165 15.92 10.02 23.67
N SER A 166 16.82 9.06 23.95
CA SER A 166 17.07 8.28 25.17
C SER A 166 16.17 7.10 25.43
#